data_15fa121b66afa11a136a5b917896e067
#
_entry.id   15fa121b66afa11a136a5b917896e067
#
_cell.length_a   1.000
_cell.length_b   1.000
_cell.length_c   1.000
_cell.angle_alpha   90.00
_cell.angle_beta   90.00
_cell.angle_gamma   90.00
#
_symmetry.space_group_name_H-M   'P 1'
#
loop_
_entity.id
_entity.type
_entity.pdbx_description
1 polymer ?
#
loop_
_entity_poly.entity_id
_entity_poly.type
_entity_poly.pdbx_seq_one_letter_code
_entity_poly.pdbx_strand_id
1 'polypeptide(L)'
;MRRIFTAIDISDEARRKSSDYIESMSGEFPNLRVGWERAEKLHLTLKFLGDIDEDRLKNLIEAVEKTAERFSIFKLQISETGAFPSPRNARILWLGVRDEPGNMRRLNEILETECERKDFEKEKRNFKPHMTIARLRQPPQSKELIEKHLHNDFVSIEFAVSEIVIYESRLQKSGSIYSIVTKHRLKENLTTVEHE
;
A
#
# COMPACT_ATOMS: atom_id res chain seq x y z
N MET A 1 2.17 18.56 14.88
CA MET A 1 2.28 17.98 13.52
C MET A 1 2.31 16.47 13.62
N ARG A 2 1.59 15.78 12.75
CA ARG A 2 1.47 14.31 12.70
C ARG A 2 1.84 13.86 11.29
N ARG A 3 2.64 12.82 11.17
CA ARG A 3 3.04 12.26 9.86
C ARG A 3 1.98 11.30 9.36
N ILE A 4 1.25 11.69 8.33
CA ILE A 4 0.03 11.03 7.87
C ILE A 4 0.19 10.46 6.46
N PHE A 5 -0.45 9.32 6.21
CA PHE A 5 -0.64 8.76 4.89
C PHE A 5 -1.99 8.03 4.80
N THR A 6 -2.51 7.87 3.60
CA THR A 6 -3.71 7.07 3.32
C THR A 6 -3.33 5.78 2.63
N ALA A 7 -4.03 4.70 2.94
CA ALA A 7 -3.74 3.37 2.40
C ALA A 7 -4.98 2.48 2.32
N ILE A 8 -4.85 1.41 1.56
CA ILE A 8 -5.71 0.23 1.62
C ILE A 8 -5.05 -0.79 2.52
N ASP A 9 -5.78 -1.27 3.52
CA ASP A 9 -5.36 -2.42 4.32
C ASP A 9 -5.63 -3.71 3.54
N ILE A 10 -4.78 -4.70 3.73
CA ILE A 10 -4.90 -6.01 3.07
C ILE A 10 -5.57 -7.02 3.99
N SER A 11 -6.21 -8.04 3.42
CA SER A 11 -6.83 -9.10 4.21
C SER A 11 -5.80 -9.87 5.05
N ASP A 12 -6.25 -10.51 6.13
CA ASP A 12 -5.38 -11.31 7.00
C ASP A 12 -4.72 -12.46 6.22
N GLU A 13 -5.42 -13.06 5.26
CA GLU A 13 -4.85 -14.09 4.41
C GLU A 13 -3.76 -13.53 3.48
N ALA A 14 -4.01 -12.36 2.85
CA ALA A 14 -3.01 -11.69 2.03
C ALA A 14 -1.78 -11.28 2.87
N ARG A 15 -2.02 -10.82 4.10
CA ARG A 15 -0.97 -10.48 5.06
C ARG A 15 -0.13 -11.68 5.43
N ARG A 16 -0.75 -12.81 5.76
CA ARG A 16 -0.06 -14.06 6.09
C ARG A 16 0.79 -14.55 4.92
N LYS A 17 0.22 -14.71 3.72
CA LYS A 17 0.96 -15.18 2.54
C LYS A 17 2.13 -14.26 2.17
N SER A 18 1.94 -12.94 2.30
CA SER A 18 3.03 -11.98 2.05
C SER A 18 4.12 -12.06 3.12
N SER A 19 3.75 -12.32 4.38
CA SER A 19 4.70 -12.54 5.48
C SER A 19 5.49 -13.83 5.27
N ASP A 20 4.83 -14.93 4.92
CA ASP A 20 5.47 -16.22 4.62
C ASP A 20 6.51 -16.07 3.48
N TYR A 21 6.16 -15.28 2.46
CA TYR A 21 7.07 -14.93 1.38
C TYR A 21 8.29 -14.13 1.87
N ILE A 22 8.06 -13.11 2.71
CA ILE A 22 9.13 -12.30 3.31
C ILE A 22 10.05 -13.20 4.17
N GLU A 23 9.49 -14.07 4.97
CA GLU A 23 10.24 -15.00 5.83
C GLU A 23 11.09 -15.96 5.01
N SER A 24 10.54 -16.55 3.94
CA SER A 24 11.28 -17.41 3.01
C SER A 24 12.47 -16.66 2.41
N MET A 25 12.22 -15.46 1.84
CA MET A 25 13.29 -14.65 1.24
C MET A 25 14.34 -14.23 2.26
N SER A 26 13.95 -13.84 3.46
CA SER A 26 14.88 -13.41 4.51
C SER A 26 15.74 -14.58 5.03
N GLY A 27 15.16 -15.77 5.11
CA GLY A 27 15.85 -16.99 5.53
C GLY A 27 16.95 -17.45 4.57
N GLU A 28 16.76 -17.18 3.27
CA GLU A 28 17.77 -17.51 2.26
C GLU A 28 18.94 -16.51 2.21
N PHE A 29 18.72 -15.27 2.67
CA PHE A 29 19.73 -14.20 2.65
C PHE A 29 20.02 -13.63 4.04
N PRO A 30 20.38 -14.46 5.05
CA PRO A 30 20.49 -14.03 6.45
C PRO A 30 21.63 -13.04 6.69
N ASN A 31 22.65 -13.02 5.82
CA ASN A 31 23.82 -12.16 5.96
C ASN A 31 23.66 -10.78 5.30
N LEU A 32 22.56 -10.55 4.58
CA LEU A 32 22.32 -9.25 3.93
C LEU A 32 21.66 -8.26 4.91
N ARG A 33 22.11 -7.01 4.85
CA ARG A 33 21.49 -5.90 5.60
C ARG A 33 20.24 -5.41 4.88
N VAL A 34 19.12 -6.07 5.14
CA VAL A 34 17.80 -5.76 4.56
C VAL A 34 16.86 -5.35 5.67
N GLY A 35 16.16 -4.25 5.47
CA GLY A 35 15.04 -3.84 6.33
C GLY A 35 13.76 -4.48 5.81
N TRP A 36 13.50 -5.73 6.22
CA TRP A 36 12.25 -6.43 5.91
C TRP A 36 11.07 -5.77 6.60
N GLU A 37 9.96 -5.61 5.90
CA GLU A 37 8.73 -5.11 6.52
C GLU A 37 8.07 -6.23 7.35
N ARG A 38 7.46 -5.80 8.47
CA ARG A 38 6.72 -6.72 9.35
C ARG A 38 5.29 -6.86 8.85
N ALA A 39 4.66 -8.00 9.15
CA ALA A 39 3.30 -8.31 8.73
C ALA A 39 2.29 -7.19 9.03
N GLU A 40 2.34 -6.60 10.22
CA GLU A 40 1.44 -5.53 10.67
C GLU A 40 1.61 -4.20 9.91
N LYS A 41 2.68 -4.06 9.12
CA LYS A 41 2.96 -2.86 8.31
C LYS A 41 2.62 -3.01 6.84
N LEU A 42 2.24 -4.20 6.42
CA LEU A 42 1.92 -4.46 5.02
C LEU A 42 0.61 -3.78 4.62
N HIS A 43 0.67 -2.88 3.64
CA HIS A 43 -0.45 -2.11 3.12
C HIS A 43 -0.16 -1.62 1.70
N LEU A 44 -1.19 -1.15 1.01
CA LEU A 44 -1.06 -0.46 -0.29
C LEU A 44 -1.25 1.04 -0.07
N THR A 45 -0.17 1.81 -0.15
CA THR A 45 -0.26 3.27 0.03
C THR A 45 -1.02 3.92 -1.12
N LEU A 46 -1.98 4.79 -0.81
CA LEU A 46 -2.68 5.63 -1.77
C LEU A 46 -2.02 7.01 -1.91
N LYS A 47 -1.76 7.69 -0.78
CA LYS A 47 -1.15 9.03 -0.78
C LYS A 47 -0.37 9.28 0.50
N PHE A 48 0.83 9.84 0.37
CA PHE A 48 1.60 10.39 1.49
C PHE A 48 1.31 11.87 1.66
N LEU A 49 0.90 12.28 2.86
CA LEU A 49 0.61 13.68 3.18
C LEU A 49 1.79 14.36 3.88
N GLY A 50 2.72 13.56 4.46
CA GLY A 50 3.81 14.11 5.29
C GLY A 50 3.30 14.62 6.64
N ASP A 51 3.99 15.62 7.18
CA ASP A 51 3.67 16.22 8.47
C ASP A 51 2.55 17.27 8.32
N ILE A 52 1.38 17.01 8.89
CA ILE A 52 0.22 17.91 8.86
C ILE A 52 -0.27 18.22 10.27
N ASP A 53 -0.94 19.35 10.44
CA ASP A 53 -1.61 19.76 11.68
C ASP A 53 -3.02 19.17 11.80
N GLU A 54 -3.71 19.46 12.91
CA GLU A 54 -5.05 18.92 13.19
C GLU A 54 -6.12 19.47 12.23
N ASP A 55 -6.00 20.70 11.74
CA ASP A 55 -7.00 21.27 10.83
C ASP A 55 -6.84 20.68 9.42
N ARG A 56 -5.61 20.51 8.96
CA ARG A 56 -5.35 19.76 7.73
C ARG A 56 -5.77 18.29 7.85
N LEU A 57 -5.61 17.68 9.03
CA LEU A 57 -6.09 16.30 9.26
C LEU A 57 -7.62 16.21 9.11
N LYS A 58 -8.39 17.16 9.64
CA LYS A 58 -9.85 17.24 9.44
C LYS A 58 -10.21 17.35 7.96
N ASN A 59 -9.52 18.23 7.22
CA ASN A 59 -9.71 18.38 5.77
C ASN A 59 -9.40 17.07 5.00
N LEU A 60 -8.37 16.33 5.40
CA LEU A 60 -8.05 15.03 4.82
C LEU A 60 -9.15 14.00 5.11
N ILE A 61 -9.65 13.94 6.34
CA ILE A 61 -10.74 13.04 6.74
C ILE A 61 -11.95 13.25 5.83
N GLU A 62 -12.38 14.51 5.63
CA GLU A 62 -13.48 14.83 4.73
C GLU A 62 -13.21 14.44 3.26
N ALA A 63 -11.97 14.62 2.77
CA ALA A 63 -11.59 14.23 1.41
C ALA A 63 -11.63 12.70 1.22
N VAL A 64 -11.17 11.94 2.21
CA VAL A 64 -11.20 10.48 2.19
C VAL A 64 -12.64 9.97 2.30
N GLU A 65 -13.47 10.55 3.16
CA GLU A 65 -14.90 10.20 3.28
C GLU A 65 -15.63 10.38 1.96
N LYS A 66 -15.51 11.55 1.31
CA LYS A 66 -16.09 11.81 -0.02
C LYS A 66 -15.58 10.86 -1.10
N THR A 67 -14.32 10.45 -1.01
CA THR A 67 -13.74 9.46 -1.92
C THR A 67 -14.42 8.10 -1.70
N ALA A 68 -14.52 7.66 -0.45
CA ALA A 68 -15.13 6.38 -0.10
C ALA A 68 -16.62 6.30 -0.50
N GLU A 69 -17.36 7.39 -0.32
CA GLU A 69 -18.76 7.52 -0.74
C GLU A 69 -18.97 7.41 -2.26
N ARG A 70 -17.94 7.60 -3.05
CA ARG A 70 -18.03 7.57 -4.52
C ARG A 70 -17.54 6.26 -5.13
N PHE A 71 -17.06 5.34 -4.30
CA PHE A 71 -16.46 4.09 -4.76
C PHE A 71 -17.09 2.87 -4.10
N SER A 72 -17.32 1.83 -4.88
CA SER A 72 -17.85 0.56 -4.35
C SER A 72 -16.73 -0.41 -4.02
N ILE A 73 -17.04 -1.40 -3.18
CA ILE A 73 -16.13 -2.53 -2.86
C ILE A 73 -15.67 -3.20 -4.15
N PHE A 74 -14.39 -3.48 -4.26
CA PHE A 74 -13.80 -4.15 -5.42
C PHE A 74 -12.73 -5.15 -4.98
N LYS A 75 -12.29 -6.00 -5.93
CA LYS A 75 -11.27 -7.01 -5.67
C LYS A 75 -9.92 -6.59 -6.25
N LEU A 76 -8.86 -6.96 -5.56
CA LEU A 76 -7.47 -6.86 -6.01
C LEU A 76 -6.78 -8.20 -5.89
N GLN A 77 -5.82 -8.44 -6.76
CA GLN A 77 -4.93 -9.58 -6.70
C GLN A 77 -3.48 -9.13 -6.49
N ILE A 78 -2.84 -9.53 -5.40
CA ILE A 78 -1.39 -9.38 -5.24
C ILE A 78 -0.75 -10.51 -6.05
N SER A 79 0.10 -10.20 -7.04
CA SER A 79 0.61 -11.21 -7.98
C SER A 79 1.94 -10.87 -8.65
N GLU A 80 2.45 -9.67 -8.46
CA GLU A 80 3.63 -9.19 -9.16
C GLU A 80 4.78 -8.94 -8.17
N THR A 81 6.00 -9.10 -8.64
CA THR A 81 7.21 -8.71 -7.91
C THR A 81 7.91 -7.56 -8.63
N GLY A 82 8.60 -6.71 -7.88
CA GLY A 82 9.33 -5.64 -8.51
C GLY A 82 10.23 -4.86 -7.56
N ALA A 83 10.95 -3.89 -8.13
CA ALA A 83 11.91 -3.08 -7.40
C ALA A 83 11.87 -1.60 -7.81
N PHE A 84 12.10 -0.70 -6.84
CA PHE A 84 12.26 0.73 -7.09
C PHE A 84 13.68 1.21 -6.74
N PRO A 85 14.18 2.24 -7.47
CA PRO A 85 13.59 2.91 -8.65
C PRO A 85 13.61 2.04 -9.91
N SER A 86 14.48 1.05 -9.98
CA SER A 86 14.56 0.07 -11.08
C SER A 86 15.29 -1.20 -10.59
N PRO A 87 15.19 -2.35 -11.31
CA PRO A 87 15.95 -3.57 -10.99
C PRO A 87 17.46 -3.35 -10.81
N ARG A 88 18.07 -2.52 -11.68
CA ARG A 88 19.53 -2.26 -11.64
C ARG A 88 19.96 -1.41 -10.45
N ASN A 89 19.07 -0.57 -9.92
CA ASN A 89 19.33 0.35 -8.81
C ASN A 89 18.35 0.13 -7.67
N ALA A 90 17.93 -1.12 -7.43
CA ALA A 90 16.91 -1.44 -6.45
C ALA A 90 17.29 -0.97 -5.04
N ARG A 91 16.38 -0.24 -4.41
CA ARG A 91 16.44 0.17 -3.00
C ARG A 91 15.24 -0.32 -2.21
N ILE A 92 14.15 -0.63 -2.90
CA ILE A 92 12.90 -1.12 -2.34
C ILE A 92 12.48 -2.34 -3.16
N LEU A 93 12.15 -3.43 -2.48
CA LEU A 93 11.45 -4.57 -3.08
C LEU A 93 9.97 -4.47 -2.72
N TRP A 94 9.10 -4.80 -3.67
CA TRP A 94 7.66 -4.68 -3.50
C TRP A 94 6.90 -5.82 -4.18
N LEU A 95 5.71 -6.11 -3.65
CA LEU A 95 4.68 -6.91 -4.32
C LEU A 95 3.69 -5.97 -4.98
N GLY A 96 3.37 -6.21 -6.25
CA GLY A 96 2.43 -5.43 -7.02
C GLY A 96 1.04 -6.04 -7.03
N VAL A 97 0.08 -5.26 -7.49
CA VAL A 97 -1.29 -5.71 -7.60
C VAL A 97 -1.74 -5.71 -9.06
N ARG A 98 -2.43 -6.77 -9.45
CA ARG A 98 -3.20 -6.82 -10.68
C ARG A 98 -4.59 -6.28 -10.41
N ASP A 99 -4.98 -5.32 -11.21
CA ASP A 99 -6.24 -4.61 -11.14
C ASP A 99 -6.70 -4.29 -12.57
N GLU A 100 -7.19 -5.31 -13.28
CA GLU A 100 -7.57 -5.18 -14.69
C GLU A 100 -8.63 -4.11 -14.97
N PRO A 101 -9.65 -3.91 -14.09
CA PRO A 101 -10.57 -2.78 -14.25
C PRO A 101 -9.96 -1.42 -13.94
N GLY A 102 -8.75 -1.37 -13.34
CA GLY A 102 -8.08 -0.13 -12.96
C GLY A 102 -8.71 0.58 -11.76
N ASN A 103 -9.37 -0.16 -10.86
CA ASN A 103 -10.08 0.40 -9.71
C ASN A 103 -9.16 1.15 -8.75
N MET A 104 -7.96 0.61 -8.47
CA MET A 104 -6.98 1.29 -7.60
C MET A 104 -6.54 2.64 -8.17
N ARG A 105 -6.32 2.69 -9.49
CA ARG A 105 -5.98 3.94 -10.16
C ARG A 105 -7.12 4.95 -10.07
N ARG A 106 -8.34 4.53 -10.39
CA ARG A 106 -9.54 5.38 -10.31
C ARG A 106 -9.79 5.86 -8.88
N LEU A 107 -9.62 4.99 -7.88
CA LEU A 107 -9.74 5.35 -6.47
C LEU A 107 -8.69 6.42 -6.09
N ASN A 108 -7.45 6.23 -6.50
CA ASN A 108 -6.39 7.20 -6.27
C ASN A 108 -6.65 8.54 -6.98
N GLU A 109 -7.13 8.55 -8.23
CA GLU A 109 -7.47 9.75 -8.98
C GLU A 109 -8.60 10.55 -8.29
N ILE A 110 -9.63 9.88 -7.77
CA ILE A 110 -10.71 10.51 -7.01
C ILE A 110 -10.14 11.09 -5.71
N LEU A 111 -9.33 10.32 -4.97
CA LEU A 111 -8.70 10.78 -3.73
C LEU A 111 -7.81 12.02 -3.97
N GLU A 112 -6.98 11.99 -5.02
CA GLU A 112 -6.14 13.14 -5.39
C GLU A 112 -6.99 14.38 -5.70
N THR A 113 -8.12 14.21 -6.39
CA THR A 113 -9.06 15.31 -6.71
C THR A 113 -9.71 15.87 -5.45
N GLU A 114 -10.20 15.02 -4.54
CA GLU A 114 -10.81 15.49 -3.28
C GLU A 114 -9.77 16.13 -2.34
N CYS A 115 -8.52 15.60 -2.34
CA CYS A 115 -7.42 16.22 -1.61
C CYS A 115 -7.04 17.59 -2.18
N GLU A 116 -6.98 17.75 -3.51
CA GLU A 116 -6.68 19.02 -4.17
C GLU A 116 -7.71 20.10 -3.82
N ARG A 117 -8.99 19.72 -3.73
CA ARG A 117 -10.09 20.62 -3.25
C ARG A 117 -9.93 21.10 -1.81
N LYS A 118 -9.08 20.44 -1.05
CA LYS A 118 -8.74 20.75 0.34
C LYS A 118 -7.31 21.28 0.50
N ASP A 119 -6.76 21.85 -0.58
CA ASP A 119 -5.43 22.47 -0.63
C ASP A 119 -4.26 21.51 -0.32
N PHE A 120 -4.43 20.21 -0.58
CA PHE A 120 -3.32 19.27 -0.61
C PHE A 120 -2.68 19.22 -2.00
N GLU A 121 -1.35 19.23 -2.04
CA GLU A 121 -0.63 19.10 -3.29
C GLU A 121 -0.91 17.75 -3.96
N LYS A 122 -1.12 17.79 -5.28
CA LYS A 122 -1.28 16.60 -6.10
C LYS A 122 0.05 15.88 -6.26
N GLU A 123 0.05 14.55 -6.17
CA GLU A 123 1.25 13.75 -6.48
C GLU A 123 1.56 13.85 -7.97
N LYS A 124 2.81 14.23 -8.29
CA LYS A 124 3.27 14.42 -9.68
C LYS A 124 3.72 13.11 -10.35
N ARG A 125 4.03 12.10 -9.55
CA ARG A 125 4.47 10.80 -10.06
C ARG A 125 3.27 9.95 -10.43
N ASN A 126 3.42 9.15 -11.48
CA ASN A 126 2.40 8.16 -11.83
C ASN A 126 2.15 7.19 -10.68
N PHE A 127 0.89 7.05 -10.31
CA PHE A 127 0.49 6.11 -9.28
C PHE A 127 0.77 4.67 -9.74
N LYS A 128 1.57 3.96 -8.97
CA LYS A 128 1.85 2.53 -9.16
C LYS A 128 1.51 1.81 -7.86
N PRO A 129 0.36 1.12 -7.80
CA PRO A 129 -0.05 0.43 -6.59
C PRO A 129 0.92 -0.71 -6.28
N HIS A 130 1.49 -0.68 -5.08
CA HIS A 130 2.47 -1.66 -4.63
C HIS A 130 2.49 -1.76 -3.11
N MET A 131 2.89 -2.90 -2.62
CA MET A 131 3.15 -3.16 -1.21
C MET A 131 4.66 -3.33 -1.00
N THR A 132 5.27 -2.42 -0.25
CA THR A 132 6.69 -2.53 0.11
C THR A 132 6.88 -3.74 1.03
N ILE A 133 7.86 -4.59 0.71
CA ILE A 133 8.23 -5.76 1.53
C ILE A 133 9.64 -5.66 2.11
N ALA A 134 10.53 -4.89 1.46
CA ALA A 134 11.90 -4.74 1.93
C ALA A 134 12.54 -3.43 1.49
N ARG A 135 13.50 -2.94 2.32
CA ARG A 135 14.37 -1.80 2.02
C ARG A 135 15.82 -2.25 2.06
N LEU A 136 16.51 -2.18 0.93
CA LEU A 136 17.89 -2.60 0.80
C LEU A 136 18.84 -1.55 1.39
N ARG A 137 19.63 -1.94 2.39
CA ARG A 137 20.63 -1.05 3.02
C ARG A 137 21.94 -1.01 2.26
N GLN A 138 22.24 -2.08 1.56
CA GLN A 138 23.46 -2.28 0.75
C GLN A 138 23.10 -2.85 -0.63
N PRO A 139 22.51 -2.03 -1.55
CA PRO A 139 22.05 -2.51 -2.84
C PRO A 139 23.09 -3.26 -3.68
N PRO A 140 24.38 -2.86 -3.73
CA PRO A 140 25.38 -3.61 -4.52
C PRO A 140 25.60 -5.04 -4.06
N GLN A 141 25.40 -5.33 -2.77
CA GLN A 141 25.55 -6.67 -2.18
C GLN A 141 24.29 -7.51 -2.29
N SER A 142 23.18 -6.90 -2.72
CA SER A 142 21.86 -7.54 -2.75
C SER A 142 21.45 -8.03 -4.13
N LYS A 143 22.38 -8.17 -5.07
CA LYS A 143 22.08 -8.55 -6.47
C LYS A 143 21.32 -9.87 -6.56
N GLU A 144 21.81 -10.92 -5.91
CA GLU A 144 21.22 -12.26 -5.94
C GLU A 144 19.80 -12.25 -5.35
N LEU A 145 19.61 -11.55 -4.23
CA LEU A 145 18.28 -11.32 -3.65
C LEU A 145 17.32 -10.62 -4.63
N ILE A 146 17.81 -9.57 -5.30
CA ILE A 146 17.01 -8.82 -6.28
C ILE A 146 16.62 -9.73 -7.44
N GLU A 147 17.56 -10.44 -8.02
CA GLU A 147 17.33 -11.38 -9.12
C GLU A 147 16.32 -12.45 -8.72
N LYS A 148 16.53 -13.08 -7.56
CA LYS A 148 15.60 -14.07 -7.04
C LYS A 148 14.20 -13.51 -6.84
N HIS A 149 14.06 -12.33 -6.23
CA HIS A 149 12.77 -11.66 -6.03
C HIS A 149 12.06 -11.40 -7.35
N LEU A 150 12.77 -10.93 -8.38
CA LEU A 150 12.19 -10.57 -9.66
C LEU A 150 11.80 -11.78 -10.52
N HIS A 151 12.41 -12.95 -10.29
CA HIS A 151 12.12 -14.20 -11.00
C HIS A 151 11.29 -15.17 -10.17
N ASN A 152 10.88 -14.77 -8.96
CA ASN A 152 10.09 -15.62 -8.09
C ASN A 152 8.61 -15.46 -8.40
N ASP A 153 7.93 -16.59 -8.60
CA ASP A 153 6.49 -16.66 -8.74
C ASP A 153 5.84 -16.55 -7.35
N PHE A 154 5.57 -15.31 -6.94
CA PHE A 154 4.75 -15.09 -5.75
C PHE A 154 3.37 -15.72 -5.97
N VAL A 155 2.97 -16.62 -5.06
CA VAL A 155 1.64 -17.24 -5.15
C VAL A 155 0.58 -16.18 -4.97
N SER A 156 -0.11 -15.86 -6.05
CA SER A 156 -1.09 -14.78 -6.09
C SER A 156 -2.22 -14.97 -5.08
N ILE A 157 -2.71 -13.85 -4.55
CA ILE A 157 -3.83 -13.83 -3.62
C ILE A 157 -4.80 -12.71 -3.94
N GLU A 158 -6.07 -13.06 -4.04
CA GLU A 158 -7.17 -12.10 -4.22
C GLU A 158 -7.75 -11.69 -2.86
N PHE A 159 -8.10 -10.42 -2.70
CA PHE A 159 -8.81 -9.90 -1.54
C PHE A 159 -9.73 -8.75 -1.92
N ALA A 160 -10.76 -8.53 -1.10
CA ALA A 160 -11.68 -7.41 -1.27
C ALA A 160 -11.11 -6.14 -0.62
N VAL A 161 -11.21 -5.03 -1.33
CA VAL A 161 -10.97 -3.68 -0.82
C VAL A 161 -12.31 -3.10 -0.39
N SER A 162 -12.49 -2.90 0.90
CA SER A 162 -13.74 -2.43 1.50
C SER A 162 -13.62 -1.11 2.24
N GLU A 163 -12.40 -0.63 2.46
CA GLU A 163 -12.17 0.61 3.23
C GLU A 163 -10.89 1.33 2.81
N ILE A 164 -10.87 2.64 2.99
CA ILE A 164 -9.67 3.47 2.97
C ILE A 164 -9.29 3.78 4.41
N VAL A 165 -8.02 3.64 4.75
CA VAL A 165 -7.51 3.87 6.09
C VAL A 165 -6.58 5.08 6.10
N ILE A 166 -6.74 5.98 7.08
CA ILE A 166 -5.79 7.05 7.38
C ILE A 166 -4.89 6.55 8.51
N TYR A 167 -3.58 6.55 8.27
CA TYR A 167 -2.57 6.15 9.22
C TYR A 167 -1.71 7.32 9.68
N GLU A 168 -1.35 7.30 10.97
CA GLU A 168 -0.24 8.07 11.51
C GLU A 168 1.01 7.20 11.59
N SER A 169 2.13 7.75 11.12
CA SER A 169 3.45 7.13 11.19
C SER A 169 4.31 7.83 12.23
N ARG A 170 4.72 7.12 13.27
CA ARG A 170 5.67 7.62 14.30
C ARG A 170 7.01 6.94 14.15
N LEU A 171 8.05 7.75 13.96
CA LEU A 171 9.42 7.24 13.87
C LEU A 171 9.92 6.87 15.26
N GLN A 172 10.44 5.64 15.39
CA GLN A 172 11.13 5.16 16.58
C GLN A 172 12.52 4.61 16.20
N LYS A 173 13.36 4.38 17.20
CA LYS A 173 14.71 3.78 16.98
C LYS A 173 14.63 2.42 16.28
N SER A 174 13.57 1.65 16.51
CA SER A 174 13.30 0.34 15.90
C SER A 174 12.60 0.40 14.54
N GLY A 175 12.33 1.60 14.02
CA GLY A 175 11.59 1.85 12.78
C GLY A 175 10.26 2.58 13.01
N SER A 176 9.49 2.79 11.95
CA SER A 176 8.18 3.44 12.05
C SER A 176 7.15 2.53 12.69
N ILE A 177 6.30 3.09 13.53
CA ILE A 177 5.07 2.44 14.03
C ILE A 177 3.89 3.16 13.37
N TYR A 178 2.91 2.37 12.90
CA TYR A 178 1.69 2.89 12.29
C TYR A 178 0.52 2.72 13.26
N SER A 179 -0.29 3.76 13.40
CA SER A 179 -1.54 3.72 14.13
C SER A 179 -2.68 4.23 13.25
N ILE A 180 -3.82 3.57 13.34
CA ILE A 180 -5.02 3.96 12.60
C ILE A 180 -5.56 5.25 13.22
N VAL A 181 -5.82 6.24 12.36
CA VAL A 181 -6.52 7.48 12.73
C VAL A 181 -8.02 7.32 12.47
N THR A 182 -8.39 6.96 11.25
CA THR A 182 -9.78 6.70 10.85
C THR A 182 -9.84 5.64 9.75
N LYS A 183 -11.02 5.02 9.61
CA LYS A 183 -11.37 4.09 8.53
C LYS A 183 -12.64 4.58 7.85
N HIS A 184 -12.67 4.53 6.52
CA HIS A 184 -13.80 4.96 5.70
C HIS A 184 -14.22 3.83 4.78
N ARG A 185 -15.42 3.29 5.01
CA ARG A 185 -15.95 2.16 4.23
C ARG A 185 -16.38 2.62 2.84
N LEU A 186 -16.03 1.80 1.84
CA LEU A 186 -16.56 1.92 0.50
C LEU A 186 -18.02 1.45 0.47
N LYS A 187 -18.75 1.87 -0.56
CA LYS A 187 -20.15 1.43 -0.75
C LYS A 187 -20.23 -0.07 -1.00
N GLU A 188 -21.22 -0.70 -0.43
CA GLU A 188 -21.56 -2.07 -0.80
C GLU A 188 -22.08 -2.11 -2.25
N ASN A 189 -21.72 -3.17 -2.97
CA ASN A 189 -22.32 -3.41 -4.28
C ASN A 189 -23.79 -3.82 -4.05
N LEU A 190 -24.73 -3.00 -4.50
CA LEU A 190 -26.14 -3.40 -4.51
C LEU A 190 -26.27 -4.66 -5.35
N THR A 191 -26.43 -5.81 -4.71
CA THR A 191 -26.84 -7.03 -5.39
C THR A 191 -28.28 -6.80 -5.80
N THR A 192 -28.53 -6.53 -7.08
CA THR A 192 -29.89 -6.58 -7.63
C THR A 192 -30.35 -8.02 -7.52
N VAL A 193 -31.15 -8.31 -6.50
CA VAL A 193 -31.89 -9.57 -6.45
C VAL A 193 -32.97 -9.41 -7.52
N GLU A 194 -32.73 -9.94 -8.70
CA GLU A 194 -33.77 -10.18 -9.67
C GLU A 194 -34.68 -11.26 -9.09
N HIS A 195 -35.83 -10.85 -8.63
CA HIS A 195 -36.93 -11.77 -8.35
C HIS A 195 -37.50 -12.20 -9.70
N GLU A 196 -37.21 -13.43 -10.11
CA GLU A 196 -38.03 -14.18 -11.08
C GLU A 196 -39.38 -14.56 -10.47
#